data_732ccacbb922516746f7e249b8e15a9c
#
_entry.id   732ccacbb922516746f7e249b8e15a9c
#
_cell.length_a   1.000
_cell.length_b   1.000
_cell.length_c   1.000
_cell.angle_alpha   90.00
_cell.angle_beta   90.00
_cell.angle_gamma   90.00
#
_symmetry.space_group_name_H-M   'P 1'
#
loop_
_entity.id
_entity.type
_entity.pdbx_description
1 polymer ?
#
loop_
_entity_poly.entity_id
_entity_poly.type
_entity_poly.pdbx_seq_one_letter_code
_entity_poly.pdbx_strand_id
1 'polypeptide(L)'
;MHAELLVPARNVTTPSAGRGYWRRLLPVLALLACLTRVPSFARPLWNPDEGYLAVQARILAHGGQLYETVVDRKPPLVPWLYEAAFAVTGSGSLTAVRVLAILAQLLTAALLASLARRRWGDGAGRTAGALYLLVSVGLNPEDAQAAGFEVFMLPGTAAAMWCADRRRWGAAGVAVACAVLAKQTGGAVLLPVAWLCVTSGAARTGLPRLAAGAALPVLAAALLTDPAGFLFWTVTGSTAYAAFSGSPLHALTRALANAAILAGACAGLLVPLVRAPRTGPVDLWLWLAGSAGAVLAGFHFFGHYYLQLLPPLALLATAALHRPPRARPARAVLVSGCACAVFLAWGLAAPRTELAHAQRLAEATAHRTAPGDRVLIWGMHPETYWLAGRAPASRYLTAGLLTNYSGGRDGSGVGERYAVDGAWPVFRRELADAPVLIVDDSRGKPYAPERLPTLRGLLADRYRPVGTVDGAVLYTRIR
;
A
#
# COMPACT_ATOMS: atom_id res chain seq x y z
N MET A 1 -31.33 12.93 37.04
CA MET A 1 -32.02 11.98 36.13
C MET A 1 -30.90 11.31 35.32
N HIS A 2 -30.32 10.23 35.84
CA HIS A 2 -29.24 9.47 35.22
C HIS A 2 -29.88 8.46 34.26
N ALA A 3 -29.65 8.65 32.95
CA ALA A 3 -29.99 7.65 31.96
C ALA A 3 -28.90 6.58 32.00
N GLU A 4 -29.15 5.44 32.62
CA GLU A 4 -28.37 4.23 32.50
C GLU A 4 -28.37 3.78 31.02
N LEU A 5 -27.24 3.94 30.36
CA LEU A 5 -26.99 3.29 29.07
C LEU A 5 -26.81 1.79 29.32
N LEU A 6 -27.94 1.06 29.30
CA LEU A 6 -27.96 -0.40 29.31
C LEU A 6 -27.14 -0.93 28.13
N VAL A 7 -25.93 -1.40 28.43
CA VAL A 7 -25.15 -2.23 27.53
C VAL A 7 -25.90 -3.54 27.34
N PRO A 8 -26.40 -3.89 26.14
CA PRO A 8 -27.13 -5.12 25.94
C PRO A 8 -26.23 -6.32 26.28
N ALA A 9 -26.74 -7.22 27.11
CA ALA A 9 -26.05 -8.46 27.47
C ALA A 9 -25.58 -9.20 26.22
N ARG A 10 -24.29 -9.49 26.16
CA ARG A 10 -23.66 -10.30 25.10
C ARG A 10 -24.32 -11.68 25.13
N ASN A 11 -25.14 -12.01 24.13
CA ASN A 11 -25.54 -13.38 23.86
C ASN A 11 -24.30 -14.14 23.41
N VAL A 12 -23.59 -14.73 24.35
CA VAL A 12 -22.44 -15.62 24.08
C VAL A 12 -23.02 -16.95 23.63
N THR A 13 -23.28 -17.10 22.35
CA THR A 13 -23.48 -18.43 21.76
C THR A 13 -22.19 -19.23 21.97
N THR A 14 -22.29 -20.36 22.66
CA THR A 14 -21.16 -21.27 22.89
C THR A 14 -20.52 -21.68 21.55
N PRO A 15 -19.23 -21.38 21.32
CA PRO A 15 -18.60 -21.73 20.06
C PRO A 15 -18.52 -23.25 19.92
N SER A 16 -19.00 -23.78 18.79
CA SER A 16 -18.73 -25.18 18.41
C SER A 16 -17.22 -25.45 18.47
N ALA A 17 -16.82 -26.72 18.73
CA ALA A 17 -15.42 -27.12 18.92
C ALA A 17 -14.50 -26.46 17.86
N GLY A 18 -13.65 -25.54 18.31
CA GLY A 18 -12.98 -24.55 17.44
C GLY A 18 -12.14 -25.12 16.30
N ARG A 19 -11.63 -26.35 16.46
CA ARG A 19 -10.83 -27.05 15.44
C ARG A 19 -11.63 -27.41 14.20
N GLY A 20 -12.88 -27.88 14.32
CA GLY A 20 -13.74 -28.29 13.21
C GLY A 20 -14.14 -27.10 12.32
N TYR A 21 -14.38 -25.94 12.93
CA TYR A 21 -14.69 -24.69 12.23
C TYR A 21 -13.53 -24.26 11.31
N TRP A 22 -12.32 -24.12 11.84
CA TRP A 22 -11.16 -23.67 11.10
C TRP A 22 -10.71 -24.66 10.03
N ARG A 23 -10.79 -25.98 10.31
CA ARG A 23 -10.49 -27.01 9.32
C ARG A 23 -11.34 -26.89 8.05
N ARG A 24 -12.58 -26.40 8.17
CA ARG A 24 -13.48 -26.19 7.02
C ARG A 24 -13.32 -24.80 6.42
N LEU A 25 -13.10 -23.77 7.22
CA LEU A 25 -13.08 -22.38 6.74
C LEU A 25 -11.75 -22.01 6.08
N LEU A 26 -10.61 -22.38 6.67
CA LEU A 26 -9.28 -21.96 6.16
C LEU A 26 -9.03 -22.39 4.70
N PRO A 27 -9.35 -23.63 4.27
CA PRO A 27 -9.19 -24.00 2.86
C PRO A 27 -10.04 -23.16 1.91
N VAL A 28 -11.26 -22.78 2.33
CA VAL A 28 -12.13 -21.91 1.52
C VAL A 28 -11.55 -20.50 1.41
N LEU A 29 -11.08 -19.93 2.53
CA LEU A 29 -10.43 -18.62 2.51
C LEU A 29 -9.13 -18.64 1.71
N ALA A 30 -8.34 -19.71 1.83
CA ALA A 30 -7.11 -19.89 1.05
C ALA A 30 -7.41 -19.96 -0.46
N LEU A 31 -8.41 -20.74 -0.85
CA LEU A 31 -8.85 -20.81 -2.24
C LEU A 31 -9.31 -19.43 -2.75
N LEU A 32 -10.14 -18.72 -1.99
CA LEU A 32 -10.58 -17.37 -2.36
C LEU A 32 -9.40 -16.40 -2.45
N ALA A 33 -8.47 -16.43 -1.49
CA ALA A 33 -7.27 -15.60 -1.53
C ALA A 33 -6.40 -15.87 -2.76
N CYS A 34 -6.25 -17.13 -3.15
CA CYS A 34 -5.56 -17.50 -4.39
C CYS A 34 -6.33 -17.00 -5.63
N LEU A 35 -7.64 -17.29 -5.72
CA LEU A 35 -8.45 -16.91 -6.88
C LEU A 35 -8.50 -15.39 -7.11
N THR A 36 -8.65 -14.61 -6.05
CA THR A 36 -8.67 -13.14 -6.14
C THR A 36 -7.33 -12.54 -6.59
N ARG A 37 -6.24 -13.29 -6.46
CA ARG A 37 -4.89 -12.85 -6.84
C ARG A 37 -4.35 -13.51 -8.11
N VAL A 38 -5.14 -14.36 -8.81
CA VAL A 38 -4.74 -14.97 -10.09
C VAL A 38 -4.25 -13.93 -11.10
N PRO A 39 -4.94 -12.80 -11.33
CA PRO A 39 -4.46 -11.81 -12.29
C PRO A 39 -3.09 -11.25 -11.95
N SER A 40 -2.70 -11.21 -10.67
CA SER A 40 -1.40 -10.67 -10.27
C SER A 40 -0.22 -11.41 -10.92
N PHE A 41 -0.38 -12.69 -11.29
CA PHE A 41 0.65 -13.49 -11.94
C PHE A 41 0.65 -13.35 -13.48
N ALA A 42 -0.35 -12.69 -14.06
CA ALA A 42 -0.46 -12.55 -15.53
C ALA A 42 0.49 -11.47 -16.08
N ARG A 43 1.05 -10.60 -15.25
CA ARG A 43 1.90 -9.48 -15.68
C ARG A 43 3.15 -9.41 -14.81
N PRO A 44 4.31 -8.94 -15.33
CA PRO A 44 5.53 -8.80 -14.54
C PRO A 44 5.36 -7.77 -13.40
N LEU A 45 4.64 -6.69 -13.65
CA LEU A 45 4.37 -5.59 -12.71
C LEU A 45 2.94 -5.07 -12.89
N TRP A 46 2.40 -4.47 -11.83
CA TRP A 46 1.06 -3.89 -11.83
C TRP A 46 1.05 -2.37 -11.72
N ASN A 47 1.96 -1.78 -10.94
CA ASN A 47 2.09 -0.33 -10.82
C ASN A 47 3.54 0.08 -10.55
N PRO A 48 3.87 1.39 -10.63
CA PRO A 48 5.23 1.89 -10.36
C PRO A 48 5.72 1.62 -8.94
N ASP A 49 4.83 1.60 -7.92
CA ASP A 49 5.22 1.32 -6.54
C ASP A 49 5.78 -0.10 -6.37
N GLU A 50 5.19 -1.09 -7.07
CA GLU A 50 5.69 -2.47 -7.09
C GLU A 50 7.09 -2.54 -7.72
N GLY A 51 7.32 -1.75 -8.79
CA GLY A 51 8.64 -1.60 -9.42
C GLY A 51 9.64 -0.89 -8.51
N TYR A 52 9.21 0.17 -7.82
CA TYR A 52 10.02 0.89 -6.84
C TYR A 52 10.51 -0.04 -5.74
N LEU A 53 9.61 -0.82 -5.14
CA LEU A 53 9.91 -1.83 -4.12
C LEU A 53 10.88 -2.91 -4.64
N ALA A 54 10.69 -3.36 -5.89
CA ALA A 54 11.58 -4.34 -6.50
C ALA A 54 13.01 -3.82 -6.68
N VAL A 55 13.17 -2.55 -7.09
CA VAL A 55 14.50 -1.91 -7.19
C VAL A 55 15.12 -1.74 -5.81
N GLN A 56 14.38 -1.25 -4.82
CA GLN A 56 14.85 -1.13 -3.44
C GLN A 56 15.36 -2.48 -2.91
N ALA A 57 14.53 -3.52 -2.99
CA ALA A 57 14.89 -4.86 -2.52
C ALA A 57 16.13 -5.43 -3.22
N ARG A 58 16.30 -5.15 -4.53
CA ARG A 58 17.51 -5.54 -5.25
C ARG A 58 18.74 -4.83 -4.71
N ILE A 59 18.64 -3.53 -4.40
CA ILE A 59 19.74 -2.76 -3.81
C ILE A 59 20.09 -3.31 -2.44
N LEU A 60 19.08 -3.58 -1.58
CA LEU A 60 19.27 -4.15 -0.24
C LEU A 60 19.94 -5.52 -0.31
N ALA A 61 19.48 -6.41 -1.19
CA ALA A 61 20.05 -7.75 -1.39
C ALA A 61 21.53 -7.73 -1.83
N HIS A 62 22.02 -6.60 -2.35
CA HIS A 62 23.43 -6.39 -2.70
C HIS A 62 24.19 -5.57 -1.65
N GLY A 63 23.70 -5.51 -0.41
CA GLY A 63 24.36 -4.84 0.70
C GLY A 63 24.09 -3.34 0.80
N GLY A 64 23.13 -2.81 0.05
CA GLY A 64 22.65 -1.45 0.23
C GLY A 64 21.85 -1.26 1.51
N GLN A 65 21.61 -0.02 1.90
CA GLN A 65 20.87 0.35 3.12
C GLN A 65 19.75 1.32 2.78
N LEU A 66 18.58 1.12 3.40
CA LEU A 66 17.47 2.07 3.32
C LEU A 66 17.87 3.39 3.96
N TYR A 67 17.42 4.47 3.30
CA TYR A 67 17.66 5.86 3.67
C TYR A 67 19.09 6.37 3.43
N GLU A 68 20.02 5.50 3.02
CA GLU A 68 21.38 5.84 2.61
C GLU A 68 21.62 5.58 1.13
N THR A 69 21.66 4.30 0.72
CA THR A 69 21.92 3.88 -0.67
C THR A 69 20.69 3.96 -1.56
N VAL A 70 19.51 3.86 -0.97
CA VAL A 70 18.21 4.10 -1.62
C VAL A 70 17.29 4.79 -0.63
N VAL A 71 16.55 5.78 -1.09
CA VAL A 71 15.70 6.61 -0.24
C VAL A 71 14.24 6.54 -0.65
N ASP A 72 13.36 6.49 0.34
CA ASP A 72 11.91 6.52 0.17
C ASP A 72 11.26 7.18 1.39
N ARG A 73 10.09 7.76 1.18
CA ARG A 73 9.24 8.31 2.26
C ARG A 73 8.46 7.22 3.01
N LYS A 74 8.66 5.96 2.68
CA LYS A 74 7.93 4.83 3.27
C LYS A 74 8.77 4.12 4.33
N PRO A 75 8.11 3.52 5.35
CA PRO A 75 8.79 2.71 6.35
C PRO A 75 9.33 1.38 5.78
N PRO A 76 10.25 0.71 6.50
CA PRO A 76 11.12 -0.32 5.94
C PRO A 76 10.47 -1.72 5.79
N LEU A 77 9.33 -2.00 6.43
CA LEU A 77 8.81 -3.38 6.49
C LEU A 77 8.53 -3.99 5.11
N VAL A 78 7.95 -3.22 4.18
CA VAL A 78 7.61 -3.77 2.86
C VAL A 78 8.86 -3.97 1.99
N PRO A 79 9.81 -3.01 1.90
CA PRO A 79 11.11 -3.26 1.29
C PRO A 79 11.81 -4.51 1.84
N TRP A 80 11.83 -4.73 3.16
CA TRP A 80 12.42 -5.92 3.78
C TRP A 80 11.68 -7.23 3.42
N LEU A 81 10.34 -7.18 3.27
CA LEU A 81 9.58 -8.35 2.80
C LEU A 81 9.94 -8.70 1.35
N TYR A 82 10.16 -7.71 0.51
CA TYR A 82 10.61 -7.92 -0.87
C TYR A 82 12.04 -8.47 -0.90
N GLU A 83 12.94 -7.92 -0.10
CA GLU A 83 14.32 -8.39 0.05
C GLU A 83 14.36 -9.85 0.51
N ALA A 84 13.60 -10.21 1.55
CA ALA A 84 13.48 -11.58 2.04
C ALA A 84 12.93 -12.53 0.97
N ALA A 85 11.94 -12.08 0.19
CA ALA A 85 11.43 -12.87 -0.94
C ALA A 85 12.50 -13.09 -2.00
N PHE A 86 13.29 -12.06 -2.33
CA PHE A 86 14.38 -12.15 -3.30
C PHE A 86 15.55 -13.01 -2.81
N ALA A 87 15.82 -13.03 -1.52
CA ALA A 87 16.81 -13.92 -0.94
C ALA A 87 16.46 -15.42 -1.16
N VAL A 88 15.16 -15.75 -1.24
CA VAL A 88 14.69 -17.13 -1.45
C VAL A 88 14.60 -17.48 -2.93
N THR A 89 14.16 -16.58 -3.80
CA THR A 89 13.80 -16.88 -5.20
C THR A 89 14.62 -16.13 -6.24
N GLY A 90 15.53 -15.26 -5.82
CA GLY A 90 16.24 -14.33 -6.69
C GLY A 90 15.39 -13.10 -7.06
N SER A 91 16.04 -12.06 -7.57
CA SER A 91 15.42 -10.75 -7.87
C SER A 91 14.82 -10.65 -9.28
N GLY A 92 14.77 -11.74 -10.03
CA GLY A 92 14.28 -11.76 -11.42
C GLY A 92 12.75 -11.84 -11.54
N SER A 93 12.03 -12.17 -10.45
CA SER A 93 10.58 -12.35 -10.48
C SER A 93 9.94 -11.92 -9.17
N LEU A 94 8.72 -11.35 -9.26
CA LEU A 94 7.90 -11.00 -8.11
C LEU A 94 7.02 -12.16 -7.61
N THR A 95 7.21 -13.38 -8.12
CA THR A 95 6.35 -14.53 -7.76
C THR A 95 6.29 -14.77 -6.26
N ALA A 96 7.44 -14.77 -5.55
CA ALA A 96 7.48 -14.96 -4.10
C ALA A 96 6.78 -13.82 -3.35
N VAL A 97 6.96 -12.59 -3.79
CA VAL A 97 6.28 -11.41 -3.20
C VAL A 97 4.75 -11.54 -3.35
N ARG A 98 4.27 -12.03 -4.50
CA ARG A 98 2.84 -12.25 -4.75
C ARG A 98 2.27 -13.37 -3.89
N VAL A 99 3.05 -14.42 -3.63
CA VAL A 99 2.68 -15.45 -2.65
C VAL A 99 2.58 -14.84 -1.25
N LEU A 100 3.53 -13.99 -0.84
CA LEU A 100 3.43 -13.25 0.42
C LEU A 100 2.18 -12.36 0.46
N ALA A 101 1.81 -11.72 -0.64
CA ALA A 101 0.58 -10.93 -0.74
C ALA A 101 -0.69 -11.80 -0.58
N ILE A 102 -0.72 -13.02 -1.14
CA ILE A 102 -1.80 -13.99 -0.90
C ILE A 102 -1.88 -14.35 0.59
N LEU A 103 -0.74 -14.64 1.22
CA LEU A 103 -0.68 -14.96 2.65
C LEU A 103 -1.13 -13.79 3.52
N ALA A 104 -0.77 -12.55 3.16
CA ALA A 104 -1.23 -11.33 3.85
C ALA A 104 -2.75 -11.18 3.76
N GLN A 105 -3.35 -11.39 2.58
CA GLN A 105 -4.79 -11.35 2.37
C GLN A 105 -5.52 -12.47 3.15
N LEU A 106 -4.98 -13.68 3.11
CA LEU A 106 -5.51 -14.82 3.87
C LEU A 106 -5.47 -14.56 5.38
N LEU A 107 -4.34 -14.04 5.89
CA LEU A 107 -4.19 -13.70 7.30
C LEU A 107 -5.20 -12.61 7.72
N THR A 108 -5.34 -11.57 6.91
CA THR A 108 -6.35 -10.52 7.15
C THR A 108 -7.76 -11.13 7.22
N ALA A 109 -8.15 -11.94 6.23
CA ALA A 109 -9.44 -12.60 6.20
C ALA A 109 -9.68 -13.50 7.41
N ALA A 110 -8.69 -14.27 7.83
CA ALA A 110 -8.77 -15.15 8.99
C ALA A 110 -8.92 -14.35 10.30
N LEU A 111 -8.20 -13.24 10.45
CA LEU A 111 -8.32 -12.36 11.62
C LEU A 111 -9.71 -11.71 11.69
N LEU A 112 -10.23 -11.21 10.56
CA LEU A 112 -11.59 -10.66 10.47
C LEU A 112 -12.65 -11.73 10.76
N ALA A 113 -12.50 -12.94 10.19
CA ALA A 113 -13.37 -14.08 10.47
C ALA A 113 -13.35 -14.45 11.96
N SER A 114 -12.17 -14.46 12.58
CA SER A 114 -12.03 -14.74 14.02
C SER A 114 -12.67 -13.67 14.89
N LEU A 115 -12.54 -12.39 14.52
CA LEU A 115 -13.13 -11.26 15.21
C LEU A 115 -14.68 -11.30 15.10
N ALA A 116 -15.21 -11.49 13.89
CA ALA A 116 -16.65 -11.59 13.64
C ALA A 116 -17.26 -12.82 14.31
N ARG A 117 -16.57 -13.98 14.26
CA ARG A 117 -16.99 -15.19 14.94
C ARG A 117 -17.16 -14.99 16.43
N ARG A 118 -16.19 -14.33 17.06
CA ARG A 118 -16.23 -14.04 18.51
C ARG A 118 -17.38 -13.10 18.88
N ARG A 119 -17.70 -12.14 18.01
CA ARG A 119 -18.71 -11.13 18.27
C ARG A 119 -20.13 -11.59 17.92
N TRP A 120 -20.29 -12.39 16.84
CA TRP A 120 -21.60 -12.69 16.23
C TRP A 120 -21.78 -14.16 15.81
N GLY A 121 -20.86 -15.05 16.18
CA GLY A 121 -20.95 -16.48 15.94
C GLY A 121 -20.34 -16.97 14.62
N ASP A 122 -20.39 -18.30 14.41
CA ASP A 122 -19.71 -19.01 13.33
C ASP A 122 -20.13 -18.55 11.93
N GLY A 123 -21.43 -18.27 11.73
CA GLY A 123 -21.95 -17.74 10.47
C GLY A 123 -21.33 -16.40 10.10
N ALA A 124 -21.26 -15.49 11.06
CA ALA A 124 -20.65 -14.17 10.87
C ALA A 124 -19.15 -14.26 10.54
N GLY A 125 -18.43 -15.16 11.21
CA GLY A 125 -17.03 -15.39 10.88
C GLY A 125 -16.82 -15.82 9.44
N ARG A 126 -17.61 -16.76 8.93
CA ARG A 126 -17.57 -17.18 7.52
C ARG A 126 -17.88 -16.03 6.57
N THR A 127 -18.93 -15.26 6.88
CA THR A 127 -19.36 -14.11 6.07
C THR A 127 -18.28 -13.03 6.01
N ALA A 128 -17.68 -12.63 7.14
CA ALA A 128 -16.67 -11.58 7.19
C ALA A 128 -15.42 -11.91 6.38
N GLY A 129 -14.88 -13.13 6.57
CA GLY A 129 -13.70 -13.56 5.82
C GLY A 129 -13.91 -13.65 4.31
N ALA A 130 -15.05 -14.24 3.90
CA ALA A 130 -15.40 -14.36 2.49
C ALA A 130 -15.67 -13.00 1.83
N LEU A 131 -16.48 -12.15 2.45
CA LEU A 131 -16.79 -10.82 1.92
C LEU A 131 -15.52 -9.97 1.77
N TYR A 132 -14.63 -9.96 2.76
CA TYR A 132 -13.38 -9.23 2.67
C TYR A 132 -12.56 -9.66 1.45
N LEU A 133 -12.35 -10.96 1.24
CA LEU A 133 -11.57 -11.45 0.10
C LEU A 133 -12.24 -11.13 -1.24
N LEU A 134 -13.55 -11.27 -1.34
CA LEU A 134 -14.28 -10.98 -2.57
C LEU A 134 -14.19 -9.50 -2.97
N VAL A 135 -14.23 -8.57 -1.99
CA VAL A 135 -14.12 -7.14 -2.28
C VAL A 135 -12.68 -6.62 -2.34
N SER A 136 -11.69 -7.42 -1.96
CA SER A 136 -10.28 -7.02 -1.94
C SER A 136 -9.71 -6.65 -3.32
N VAL A 137 -10.38 -7.07 -4.38
CA VAL A 137 -10.05 -6.73 -5.78
C VAL A 137 -10.89 -5.58 -6.34
N GLY A 138 -11.70 -4.95 -5.52
CA GLY A 138 -12.72 -3.97 -5.90
C GLY A 138 -12.21 -2.57 -6.20
N LEU A 139 -11.07 -2.45 -6.85
CA LEU A 139 -10.45 -1.21 -7.31
C LEU A 139 -9.90 -1.39 -8.72
N ASN A 140 -9.33 -0.32 -9.30
CA ASN A 140 -8.54 -0.46 -10.51
C ASN A 140 -7.55 -1.63 -10.35
N PRO A 141 -7.42 -2.54 -11.32
CA PRO A 141 -6.52 -3.68 -11.21
C PRO A 141 -5.06 -3.31 -10.88
N GLU A 142 -4.59 -2.13 -11.29
CA GLU A 142 -3.26 -1.62 -10.94
C GLU A 142 -3.10 -1.43 -9.43
N ASP A 143 -4.15 -0.99 -8.77
CA ASP A 143 -4.17 -0.74 -7.34
C ASP A 143 -4.46 -2.01 -6.53
N ALA A 144 -5.36 -2.89 -7.05
CA ALA A 144 -5.81 -4.07 -6.34
C ALA A 144 -4.88 -5.28 -6.49
N GLN A 145 -4.22 -5.45 -7.65
CA GLN A 145 -3.40 -6.63 -7.94
C GLN A 145 -1.91 -6.45 -7.62
N ALA A 146 -1.44 -5.23 -7.44
CA ALA A 146 -0.07 -4.97 -6.99
C ALA A 146 0.17 -5.54 -5.58
N ALA A 147 1.37 -6.03 -5.33
CA ALA A 147 1.84 -6.40 -4.00
C ALA A 147 2.36 -5.15 -3.25
N GLY A 148 1.53 -4.10 -3.18
CA GLY A 148 1.89 -2.79 -2.63
C GLY A 148 1.82 -2.72 -1.10
N PHE A 149 2.12 -1.55 -0.58
CA PHE A 149 2.22 -1.26 0.85
C PHE A 149 0.93 -1.59 1.62
N GLU A 150 -0.24 -1.26 1.06
CA GLU A 150 -1.53 -1.49 1.71
C GLU A 150 -1.81 -2.97 1.93
N VAL A 151 -1.48 -3.82 0.97
CA VAL A 151 -1.68 -5.27 1.08
C VAL A 151 -0.96 -5.83 2.30
N PHE A 152 0.26 -5.37 2.57
CA PHE A 152 1.06 -5.79 3.72
C PHE A 152 0.73 -5.04 5.02
N MET A 153 0.07 -3.89 4.95
CA MET A 153 -0.42 -3.13 6.09
C MET A 153 -1.67 -3.77 6.72
N LEU A 154 -2.58 -4.32 5.90
CA LEU A 154 -3.88 -4.80 6.35
C LEU A 154 -3.81 -5.91 7.40
N PRO A 155 -2.92 -6.91 7.33
CA PRO A 155 -2.76 -7.89 8.40
C PRO A 155 -2.47 -7.27 9.77
N GLY A 156 -1.62 -6.24 9.80
CA GLY A 156 -1.28 -5.49 11.00
C GLY A 156 -2.49 -4.77 11.60
N THR A 157 -3.29 -4.07 10.77
CA THR A 157 -4.50 -3.38 11.23
C THR A 157 -5.56 -4.37 11.76
N ALA A 158 -5.77 -5.49 11.05
CA ALA A 158 -6.70 -6.54 11.47
C ALA A 158 -6.22 -7.24 12.76
N ALA A 159 -4.91 -7.50 12.89
CA ALA A 159 -4.33 -8.08 14.10
C ALA A 159 -4.43 -7.14 15.30
N ALA A 160 -4.25 -5.84 15.10
CA ALA A 160 -4.40 -4.83 16.17
C ALA A 160 -5.82 -4.87 16.77
N MET A 161 -6.85 -4.87 15.91
CA MET A 161 -8.24 -5.00 16.34
C MET A 161 -8.54 -6.36 16.97
N TRP A 162 -7.99 -7.44 16.40
CA TRP A 162 -8.12 -8.78 16.93
C TRP A 162 -7.52 -8.95 18.33
N CYS A 163 -6.33 -8.36 18.57
CA CYS A 163 -5.67 -8.34 19.87
C CYS A 163 -6.43 -7.46 20.88
N ALA A 164 -6.85 -6.26 20.45
CA ALA A 164 -7.61 -5.35 21.29
C ALA A 164 -8.94 -5.94 21.78
N ASP A 165 -9.69 -6.65 20.89
CA ASP A 165 -10.92 -7.35 21.26
C ASP A 165 -10.71 -8.44 22.33
N ARG A 166 -9.46 -8.93 22.45
CA ARG A 166 -9.03 -9.91 23.47
C ARG A 166 -8.29 -9.27 24.64
N ARG A 167 -8.27 -7.94 24.73
CA ARG A 167 -7.57 -7.17 25.76
C ARG A 167 -6.06 -7.46 25.84
N ARG A 168 -5.44 -7.88 24.73
CA ARG A 168 -4.00 -8.13 24.60
C ARG A 168 -3.27 -6.87 24.15
N TRP A 169 -3.22 -5.86 25.03
CA TRP A 169 -2.83 -4.48 24.66
C TRP A 169 -1.41 -4.37 24.10
N GLY A 170 -0.42 -5.06 24.71
CA GLY A 170 0.94 -5.08 24.18
C GLY A 170 1.02 -5.67 22.77
N ALA A 171 0.37 -6.82 22.55
CA ALA A 171 0.29 -7.43 21.23
C ALA A 171 -0.48 -6.56 20.21
N ALA A 172 -1.52 -5.83 20.67
CA ALA A 172 -2.21 -4.85 19.84
C ALA A 172 -1.25 -3.72 19.42
N GLY A 173 -0.39 -3.25 20.33
CA GLY A 173 0.65 -2.27 20.02
C GLY A 173 1.65 -2.77 18.98
N VAL A 174 2.16 -4.00 19.13
CA VAL A 174 3.05 -4.62 18.13
C VAL A 174 2.37 -4.70 16.77
N ALA A 175 1.10 -5.09 16.71
CA ALA A 175 0.34 -5.15 15.47
C ALA A 175 0.13 -3.76 14.82
N VAL A 176 -0.12 -2.71 15.64
CA VAL A 176 -0.12 -1.31 15.18
C VAL A 176 1.23 -0.93 14.59
N ALA A 177 2.34 -1.27 15.28
CA ALA A 177 3.68 -1.01 14.77
C ALA A 177 3.93 -1.70 13.42
N CYS A 178 3.54 -2.97 13.25
CA CYS A 178 3.64 -3.66 11.96
C CYS A 178 2.84 -2.95 10.87
N ALA A 179 1.63 -2.46 11.18
CA ALA A 179 0.84 -1.69 10.23
C ALA A 179 1.52 -0.36 9.86
N VAL A 180 2.05 0.37 10.85
CA VAL A 180 2.79 1.64 10.64
C VAL A 180 4.07 1.41 9.85
N LEU A 181 4.84 0.35 10.18
CA LEU A 181 6.07 0.01 9.49
C LEU A 181 5.86 -0.51 8.06
N ALA A 182 4.66 -1.00 7.74
CA ALA A 182 4.28 -1.26 6.35
C ALA A 182 3.90 0.05 5.63
N LYS A 183 3.10 0.90 6.27
CA LYS A 183 2.72 2.22 5.76
C LYS A 183 2.25 3.11 6.92
N GLN A 184 2.69 4.38 6.97
CA GLN A 184 2.37 5.30 8.07
C GLN A 184 0.86 5.39 8.35
N THR A 185 0.03 5.36 7.29
CA THR A 185 -1.44 5.42 7.40
C THR A 185 -2.06 4.23 8.15
N GLY A 186 -1.32 3.12 8.30
CA GLY A 186 -1.71 2.00 9.15
C GLY A 186 -1.90 2.39 10.62
N GLY A 187 -1.27 3.48 11.06
CA GLY A 187 -1.45 4.05 12.39
C GLY A 187 -2.88 4.51 12.70
N ALA A 188 -3.74 4.70 11.69
CA ALA A 188 -5.14 5.06 11.88
C ALA A 188 -5.92 4.03 12.73
N VAL A 189 -5.48 2.78 12.77
CA VAL A 189 -6.09 1.72 13.60
C VAL A 189 -5.86 1.96 15.10
N LEU A 190 -4.90 2.82 15.48
CA LEU A 190 -4.69 3.18 16.88
C LEU A 190 -5.95 3.81 17.50
N LEU A 191 -6.73 4.57 16.73
CA LEU A 191 -7.95 5.22 17.19
C LEU A 191 -8.97 4.21 17.77
N PRO A 192 -9.45 3.19 17.02
CA PRO A 192 -10.37 2.20 17.57
C PRO A 192 -9.73 1.30 18.65
N VAL A 193 -8.43 1.02 18.56
CA VAL A 193 -7.73 0.21 19.58
C VAL A 193 -7.65 0.96 20.91
N ALA A 194 -7.29 2.24 20.91
CA ALA A 194 -7.27 3.08 22.10
C ALA A 194 -8.68 3.25 22.69
N TRP A 195 -9.69 3.44 21.85
CA TRP A 195 -11.10 3.46 22.27
C TRP A 195 -11.49 2.19 23.02
N LEU A 196 -11.18 1.01 22.45
CA LEU A 196 -11.45 -0.26 23.14
C LEU A 196 -10.70 -0.38 24.47
N CYS A 197 -9.47 0.09 24.54
CA CYS A 197 -8.68 0.08 25.77
C CYS A 197 -9.35 0.93 26.86
N VAL A 198 -9.74 2.14 26.53
CA VAL A 198 -10.38 3.08 27.48
C VAL A 198 -11.75 2.55 27.92
N THR A 199 -12.61 2.18 26.99
CA THR A 199 -13.98 1.73 27.30
C THR A 199 -14.04 0.37 27.99
N SER A 200 -12.97 -0.43 27.91
CA SER A 200 -12.88 -1.69 28.69
C SER A 200 -12.45 -1.51 30.13
N GLY A 201 -12.23 -0.27 30.60
CA GLY A 201 -11.73 0.04 31.95
C GLY A 201 -10.23 -0.23 32.12
N ALA A 202 -9.51 -0.59 31.04
CA ALA A 202 -8.09 -0.95 31.10
C ALA A 202 -7.15 0.23 30.84
N ALA A 203 -7.62 1.47 30.81
CA ALA A 203 -6.82 2.64 30.40
C ALA A 203 -5.46 2.74 31.13
N ARG A 204 -5.46 2.65 32.46
CA ARG A 204 -4.24 2.82 33.29
C ARG A 204 -3.13 1.79 32.98
N THR A 205 -3.48 0.55 32.71
CA THR A 205 -2.53 -0.55 32.48
C THR A 205 -2.40 -0.93 31.02
N GLY A 206 -3.43 -0.72 30.22
CA GLY A 206 -3.50 -1.08 28.83
C GLY A 206 -2.84 -0.07 27.91
N LEU A 207 -3.02 1.24 28.13
CA LEU A 207 -2.41 2.28 27.30
C LEU A 207 -0.86 2.25 27.36
N PRO A 208 -0.21 2.13 28.54
CA PRO A 208 1.25 2.00 28.57
C PRO A 208 1.75 0.74 27.84
N ARG A 209 1.05 -0.41 27.96
CA ARG A 209 1.41 -1.63 27.26
C ARG A 209 1.21 -1.51 25.74
N LEU A 210 0.13 -0.85 25.32
CA LEU A 210 -0.15 -0.54 23.92
C LEU A 210 0.95 0.35 23.34
N ALA A 211 1.30 1.42 24.07
CA ALA A 211 2.35 2.36 23.66
C ALA A 211 3.73 1.68 23.59
N ALA A 212 4.12 0.89 24.59
CA ALA A 212 5.37 0.15 24.58
C ALA A 212 5.40 -0.88 23.42
N GLY A 213 4.30 -1.63 23.24
CA GLY A 213 4.20 -2.57 22.13
C GLY A 213 4.29 -1.90 20.75
N ALA A 214 3.78 -0.67 20.60
CA ALA A 214 3.91 0.08 19.37
C ALA A 214 5.31 0.71 19.19
N ALA A 215 5.89 1.24 20.25
CA ALA A 215 7.16 1.95 20.19
C ALA A 215 8.36 1.03 19.96
N LEU A 216 8.41 -0.15 20.62
CA LEU A 216 9.55 -1.04 20.55
C LEU A 216 9.89 -1.52 19.13
N PRO A 217 8.94 -2.03 18.31
CA PRO A 217 9.26 -2.45 16.94
C PRO A 217 9.64 -1.27 16.05
N VAL A 218 9.03 -0.09 16.24
CA VAL A 218 9.36 1.12 15.45
C VAL A 218 10.78 1.59 15.79
N LEU A 219 11.14 1.60 17.08
CA LEU A 219 12.50 1.94 17.52
C LEU A 219 13.52 0.92 16.98
N ALA A 220 13.20 -0.38 17.06
CA ALA A 220 14.06 -1.41 16.50
C ALA A 220 14.27 -1.23 14.99
N ALA A 221 13.22 -0.92 14.25
CA ALA A 221 13.31 -0.65 12.82
C ALA A 221 14.17 0.58 12.51
N ALA A 222 14.04 1.66 13.31
CA ALA A 222 14.89 2.83 13.19
C ALA A 222 16.37 2.53 13.46
N LEU A 223 16.66 1.69 14.47
CA LEU A 223 18.03 1.29 14.81
C LEU A 223 18.65 0.29 13.82
N LEU A 224 17.83 -0.50 13.13
CA LEU A 224 18.27 -1.44 12.08
C LEU A 224 18.48 -0.77 10.71
N THR A 225 18.06 0.48 10.58
CA THR A 225 18.34 1.35 9.42
C THR A 225 19.24 2.50 9.87
N ASP A 226 19.38 3.57 9.08
CA ASP A 226 19.91 4.83 9.56
C ASP A 226 18.85 5.56 10.41
N PRO A 227 19.01 5.72 11.75
CA PRO A 227 18.00 6.34 12.60
C PRO A 227 17.64 7.78 12.19
N ALA A 228 18.64 8.56 11.77
CA ALA A 228 18.43 9.94 11.33
C ALA A 228 17.69 9.97 10.00
N GLY A 229 18.10 9.14 9.05
CA GLY A 229 17.41 8.97 7.77
C GLY A 229 16.02 8.37 7.95
N PHE A 230 15.83 7.39 8.82
CA PHE A 230 14.51 6.87 9.14
C PHE A 230 13.56 8.00 9.57
N LEU A 231 13.96 8.80 10.56
CA LEU A 231 13.15 9.91 11.05
C LEU A 231 12.92 10.95 9.94
N PHE A 232 13.98 11.32 9.22
CA PHE A 232 13.89 12.31 8.14
C PHE A 232 12.93 11.83 7.04
N TRP A 233 13.17 10.66 6.45
CA TRP A 233 12.40 10.20 5.29
C TRP A 233 10.97 9.81 5.62
N THR A 234 10.73 9.20 6.78
CA THR A 234 9.37 8.72 7.12
C THR A 234 8.49 9.77 7.79
N VAL A 235 9.09 10.83 8.38
CA VAL A 235 8.35 11.85 9.14
C VAL A 235 8.62 13.24 8.59
N THR A 236 9.81 13.81 8.85
CA THR A 236 10.07 15.25 8.63
C THR A 236 10.20 15.60 7.15
N GLY A 237 10.90 14.82 6.36
CA GLY A 237 11.07 15.03 4.90
C GLY A 237 9.83 14.69 4.07
N SER A 238 8.78 14.14 4.70
CA SER A 238 7.50 13.81 4.05
C SER A 238 6.46 14.93 4.15
N THR A 239 6.70 15.99 4.89
CA THR A 239 5.73 17.08 5.14
C THR A 239 5.33 17.80 3.85
N ALA A 240 6.29 18.13 3.00
CA ALA A 240 6.03 18.76 1.70
C ALA A 240 5.22 17.87 0.74
N TYR A 241 5.39 16.54 0.85
CA TYR A 241 4.59 15.59 0.09
C TYR A 241 3.15 15.51 0.62
N ALA A 242 2.98 15.55 1.93
CA ALA A 242 1.67 15.55 2.58
C ALA A 242 0.91 16.87 2.37
N ALA A 243 1.61 17.98 2.09
CA ALA A 243 0.98 19.24 1.76
C ALA A 243 0.32 19.16 0.38
N PHE A 244 -0.95 19.53 0.31
CA PHE A 244 -1.66 19.59 -0.97
C PHE A 244 -1.08 20.69 -1.84
N SER A 245 -0.59 20.33 -3.01
CA SER A 245 -0.22 21.29 -4.07
C SER A 245 -0.60 20.68 -5.41
N GLY A 246 -1.66 21.17 -6.02
CA GLY A 246 -2.15 20.66 -7.28
C GLY A 246 -3.56 21.19 -7.61
N SER A 247 -4.12 20.76 -8.72
CA SER A 247 -5.49 21.13 -9.09
C SER A 247 -6.51 20.45 -8.16
N PRO A 248 -7.31 21.21 -7.38
CA PRO A 248 -8.37 20.64 -6.56
C PRO A 248 -9.37 19.79 -7.37
N LEU A 249 -9.65 20.22 -8.60
CA LEU A 249 -10.54 19.50 -9.50
C LEU A 249 -9.99 18.11 -9.87
N HIS A 250 -8.69 18.02 -10.16
CA HIS A 250 -8.04 16.73 -10.45
C HIS A 250 -8.07 15.79 -9.24
N ALA A 251 -7.77 16.31 -8.05
CA ALA A 251 -7.84 15.53 -6.80
C ALA A 251 -9.27 15.06 -6.53
N LEU A 252 -10.27 15.92 -6.67
CA LEU A 252 -11.69 15.58 -6.48
C LEU A 252 -12.16 14.55 -7.51
N THR A 253 -11.81 14.72 -8.79
CA THR A 253 -12.19 13.76 -9.83
C THR A 253 -11.62 12.38 -9.54
N ARG A 254 -10.34 12.29 -9.12
CA ARG A 254 -9.71 11.03 -8.72
C ARG A 254 -10.37 10.43 -7.49
N ALA A 255 -10.68 11.25 -6.49
CA ALA A 255 -11.36 10.81 -5.27
C ALA A 255 -12.73 10.20 -5.59
N LEU A 256 -13.54 10.90 -6.38
CA LEU A 256 -14.88 10.44 -6.77
C LEU A 256 -14.84 9.20 -7.66
N ALA A 257 -13.91 9.14 -8.62
CA ALA A 257 -13.76 7.98 -9.49
C ALA A 257 -13.41 6.71 -8.68
N ASN A 258 -12.40 6.78 -7.81
CA ASN A 258 -12.01 5.64 -6.97
C ASN A 258 -13.10 5.28 -5.94
N ALA A 259 -13.79 6.26 -5.37
CA ALA A 259 -14.92 6.02 -4.47
C ALA A 259 -16.09 5.33 -5.21
N ALA A 260 -16.40 5.73 -6.45
CA ALA A 260 -17.44 5.11 -7.26
C ALA A 260 -17.09 3.66 -7.64
N ILE A 261 -15.83 3.40 -8.05
CA ILE A 261 -15.34 2.04 -8.33
C ILE A 261 -15.48 1.17 -7.08
N LEU A 262 -15.00 1.65 -5.94
CA LEU A 262 -15.10 0.92 -4.66
C LEU A 262 -16.55 0.69 -4.26
N ALA A 263 -17.42 1.69 -4.41
CA ALA A 263 -18.84 1.56 -4.08
C ALA A 263 -19.54 0.49 -4.92
N GLY A 264 -19.23 0.44 -6.21
CA GLY A 264 -19.71 -0.62 -7.12
C GLY A 264 -19.23 -2.00 -6.68
N ALA A 265 -17.94 -2.15 -6.39
CA ALA A 265 -17.36 -3.40 -5.90
C ALA A 265 -17.94 -3.83 -4.54
N CYS A 266 -18.18 -2.87 -3.66
CA CYS A 266 -18.69 -3.08 -2.31
C CYS A 266 -20.23 -3.03 -2.22
N ALA A 267 -20.97 -3.10 -3.32
CA ALA A 267 -22.45 -3.03 -3.28
C ALA A 267 -23.06 -4.08 -2.35
N GLY A 268 -22.51 -5.31 -2.32
CA GLY A 268 -22.91 -6.36 -1.40
C GLY A 268 -22.72 -6.01 0.08
N LEU A 269 -21.80 -5.10 0.40
CA LEU A 269 -21.52 -4.61 1.75
C LEU A 269 -22.32 -3.35 2.08
N LEU A 270 -22.38 -2.41 1.14
CA LEU A 270 -23.00 -1.10 1.35
C LEU A 270 -24.52 -1.17 1.46
N VAL A 271 -25.18 -2.01 0.65
CA VAL A 271 -26.64 -2.16 0.70
C VAL A 271 -27.15 -2.56 2.08
N PRO A 272 -26.60 -3.57 2.77
CA PRO A 272 -26.98 -3.88 4.16
C PRO A 272 -26.73 -2.72 5.12
N LEU A 273 -25.62 -2.00 4.98
CA LEU A 273 -25.27 -0.87 5.85
C LEU A 273 -26.23 0.31 5.69
N VAL A 274 -26.57 0.68 4.45
CA VAL A 274 -27.54 1.77 4.18
C VAL A 274 -28.94 1.42 4.73
N ARG A 275 -29.33 0.15 4.66
CA ARG A 275 -30.63 -0.31 5.19
C ARG A 275 -30.68 -0.43 6.71
N ALA A 276 -29.52 -0.45 7.36
CA ALA A 276 -29.36 -0.55 8.80
C ALA A 276 -28.26 0.38 9.33
N PRO A 277 -28.38 1.71 9.16
CA PRO A 277 -27.28 2.67 9.31
C PRO A 277 -26.71 2.79 10.74
N ARG A 278 -27.43 2.31 11.76
CA ARG A 278 -26.97 2.35 13.17
C ARG A 278 -26.54 0.97 13.67
N THR A 279 -26.09 0.09 12.79
CA THR A 279 -25.61 -1.24 13.17
C THR A 279 -24.09 -1.24 13.35
N GLY A 280 -23.64 -2.12 14.24
CA GLY A 280 -22.24 -2.31 14.57
C GLY A 280 -21.76 -1.49 15.77
N PRO A 281 -20.73 -1.99 16.44
CA PRO A 281 -20.12 -1.33 17.58
C PRO A 281 -19.29 -0.12 17.15
N VAL A 282 -19.17 0.85 18.06
CA VAL A 282 -18.50 2.15 17.84
C VAL A 282 -17.05 1.99 17.36
N ASP A 283 -16.33 1.00 17.88
CA ASP A 283 -14.95 0.74 17.50
C ASP A 283 -14.77 0.45 16.00
N LEU A 284 -15.75 -0.20 15.34
CA LEU A 284 -15.70 -0.43 13.91
C LEU A 284 -15.96 0.83 13.08
N TRP A 285 -16.86 1.70 13.56
CA TRP A 285 -17.09 3.00 12.96
C TRP A 285 -15.88 3.93 13.12
N LEU A 286 -15.22 3.90 14.27
CA LEU A 286 -13.97 4.62 14.51
C LEU A 286 -12.84 4.08 13.61
N TRP A 287 -12.78 2.75 13.38
CA TRP A 287 -11.84 2.18 12.44
C TRP A 287 -12.10 2.67 11.02
N LEU A 288 -13.36 2.64 10.58
CA LEU A 288 -13.73 3.14 9.26
C LEU A 288 -13.42 4.65 9.11
N ALA A 289 -13.76 5.45 10.11
CA ALA A 289 -13.51 6.90 10.12
C ALA A 289 -12.00 7.22 10.11
N GLY A 290 -11.21 6.52 10.93
CA GLY A 290 -9.75 6.66 10.95
C GLY A 290 -9.12 6.27 9.59
N SER A 291 -9.57 5.15 9.00
CA SER A 291 -9.13 4.73 7.66
C SER A 291 -9.55 5.73 6.59
N ALA A 292 -10.75 6.29 6.66
CA ALA A 292 -11.20 7.34 5.72
C ALA A 292 -10.36 8.62 5.89
N GLY A 293 -10.08 9.04 7.11
CA GLY A 293 -9.16 10.16 7.39
C GLY A 293 -7.77 9.92 6.78
N ALA A 294 -7.27 8.69 6.85
CA ALA A 294 -6.00 8.30 6.25
C ALA A 294 -6.03 8.30 4.72
N VAL A 295 -7.17 7.99 4.07
CA VAL A 295 -7.34 8.17 2.61
C VAL A 295 -7.32 9.64 2.22
N LEU A 296 -7.88 10.52 3.07
CA LEU A 296 -7.90 11.97 2.82
C LEU A 296 -6.53 12.62 3.04
N ALA A 297 -5.63 11.98 3.80
CA ALA A 297 -4.32 12.55 4.10
C ALA A 297 -3.50 12.80 2.82
N GLY A 298 -3.02 14.04 2.64
CA GLY A 298 -2.22 14.46 1.49
C GLY A 298 -2.99 14.69 0.20
N PHE A 299 -4.30 14.49 0.17
CA PHE A 299 -5.20 14.74 -0.99
C PHE A 299 -4.77 14.07 -2.31
N HIS A 300 -4.05 12.95 -2.25
CA HIS A 300 -3.61 12.25 -3.46
C HIS A 300 -4.65 11.31 -4.03
N PHE A 301 -5.48 10.69 -3.20
CA PHE A 301 -6.59 9.80 -3.56
C PHE A 301 -6.24 8.70 -4.56
N PHE A 302 -5.03 8.10 -4.46
CA PHE A 302 -4.68 6.93 -5.25
C PHE A 302 -5.60 5.75 -4.87
N GLY A 303 -5.95 4.92 -5.85
CA GLY A 303 -6.93 3.86 -5.65
C GLY A 303 -6.53 2.87 -4.55
N HIS A 304 -5.26 2.47 -4.48
CA HIS A 304 -4.77 1.56 -3.43
C HIS A 304 -4.97 2.11 -1.99
N TYR A 305 -5.07 3.44 -1.78
CA TYR A 305 -5.36 3.99 -0.45
C TYR A 305 -6.72 3.53 0.10
N TYR A 306 -7.67 3.24 -0.78
CA TYR A 306 -9.02 2.82 -0.39
C TYR A 306 -9.07 1.38 0.13
N LEU A 307 -8.03 0.56 -0.07
CA LEU A 307 -7.96 -0.82 0.45
C LEU A 307 -8.09 -0.87 1.98
N GLN A 308 -7.59 0.15 2.69
CA GLN A 308 -7.69 0.22 4.14
C GLN A 308 -9.12 0.39 4.69
N LEU A 309 -10.10 0.74 3.83
CA LEU A 309 -11.50 0.83 4.20
C LEU A 309 -12.17 -0.56 4.24
N LEU A 310 -11.63 -1.55 3.53
CA LEU A 310 -12.28 -2.84 3.34
C LEU A 310 -12.45 -3.67 4.62
N PRO A 311 -11.45 -3.77 5.53
CA PRO A 311 -11.61 -4.53 6.77
C PRO A 311 -12.76 -4.02 7.66
N PRO A 312 -12.85 -2.72 8.03
CA PRO A 312 -13.96 -2.23 8.83
C PRO A 312 -15.30 -2.31 8.08
N LEU A 313 -15.34 -2.05 6.76
CA LEU A 313 -16.57 -2.20 5.96
C LEU A 313 -17.08 -3.65 5.96
N ALA A 314 -16.20 -4.64 5.77
CA ALA A 314 -16.58 -6.05 5.79
C ALA A 314 -17.17 -6.47 7.16
N LEU A 315 -16.59 -5.99 8.27
CA LEU A 315 -17.11 -6.27 9.61
C LEU A 315 -18.42 -5.55 9.89
N LEU A 316 -18.56 -4.27 9.51
CA LEU A 316 -19.81 -3.52 9.68
C LEU A 316 -20.95 -4.14 8.86
N ALA A 317 -20.69 -4.50 7.59
CA ALA A 317 -21.65 -5.19 6.75
C ALA A 317 -22.04 -6.55 7.36
N THR A 318 -21.06 -7.29 7.88
CA THR A 318 -21.33 -8.57 8.56
C THR A 318 -22.22 -8.38 9.79
N ALA A 319 -21.97 -7.35 10.61
CA ALA A 319 -22.81 -7.03 11.75
C ALA A 319 -24.27 -6.73 11.33
N ALA A 320 -24.46 -5.99 10.23
CA ALA A 320 -25.78 -5.69 9.68
C ALA A 320 -26.47 -6.94 9.13
N LEU A 321 -25.73 -7.81 8.43
CA LEU A 321 -26.25 -9.04 7.82
C LEU A 321 -26.63 -10.12 8.82
N HIS A 322 -26.05 -10.13 10.00
CA HIS A 322 -26.33 -11.12 11.06
C HIS A 322 -27.29 -10.61 12.14
N ARG A 323 -27.97 -9.48 11.92
CA ARG A 323 -29.01 -8.95 12.81
C ARG A 323 -30.41 -9.43 12.39
N PRO A 324 -31.14 -10.19 13.24
CA PRO A 324 -32.52 -10.59 12.92
C PRO A 324 -33.44 -9.37 12.73
N PRO A 325 -34.55 -9.46 11.97
CA PRO A 325 -35.06 -10.64 11.23
C PRO A 325 -34.67 -10.68 9.74
N ARG A 326 -33.82 -9.79 9.22
CA ARG A 326 -33.61 -9.60 7.78
C ARG A 326 -32.27 -10.12 7.28
N ALA A 327 -31.66 -11.07 7.94
CA ALA A 327 -30.37 -11.65 7.55
C ALA A 327 -30.42 -12.34 6.18
N ARG A 328 -29.67 -11.81 5.20
CA ARG A 328 -29.49 -12.45 3.87
C ARG A 328 -28.01 -12.48 3.48
N PRO A 329 -27.14 -13.10 4.28
CA PRO A 329 -25.68 -13.11 4.00
C PRO A 329 -25.34 -13.77 2.66
N ALA A 330 -26.07 -14.82 2.25
CA ALA A 330 -25.86 -15.48 0.97
C ALA A 330 -26.03 -14.53 -0.23
N ARG A 331 -27.01 -13.61 -0.18
CA ARG A 331 -27.19 -12.62 -1.26
C ARG A 331 -26.03 -11.62 -1.32
N ALA A 332 -25.54 -11.16 -0.16
CA ALA A 332 -24.39 -10.25 -0.11
C ALA A 332 -23.13 -10.92 -0.66
N VAL A 333 -22.89 -12.19 -0.29
CA VAL A 333 -21.77 -12.98 -0.82
C VAL A 333 -21.91 -13.18 -2.33
N LEU A 334 -23.10 -13.48 -2.84
CA LEU A 334 -23.34 -13.64 -4.28
C LEU A 334 -23.07 -12.34 -5.05
N VAL A 335 -23.62 -11.21 -4.58
CA VAL A 335 -23.39 -9.89 -5.21
C VAL A 335 -21.90 -9.53 -5.20
N SER A 336 -21.21 -9.72 -4.07
CA SER A 336 -19.77 -9.48 -3.98
C SER A 336 -18.97 -10.46 -4.87
N GLY A 337 -19.43 -11.71 -5.01
CA GLY A 337 -18.82 -12.70 -5.91
C GLY A 337 -18.96 -12.31 -7.40
N CYS A 338 -20.14 -11.83 -7.81
CA CYS A 338 -20.34 -11.31 -9.16
C CYS A 338 -19.46 -10.08 -9.44
N ALA A 339 -19.41 -9.12 -8.49
CA ALA A 339 -18.53 -7.98 -8.61
C ALA A 339 -17.05 -8.42 -8.69
N CYS A 340 -16.62 -9.34 -7.82
CA CYS A 340 -15.29 -9.92 -7.87
C CYS A 340 -14.95 -10.49 -9.24
N ALA A 341 -15.84 -11.29 -9.84
CA ALA A 341 -15.63 -11.87 -11.17
C ALA A 341 -15.45 -10.78 -12.26
N VAL A 342 -16.22 -9.70 -12.20
CA VAL A 342 -16.07 -8.55 -13.11
C VAL A 342 -14.69 -7.90 -12.95
N PHE A 343 -14.23 -7.64 -11.71
CA PHE A 343 -12.93 -7.03 -11.46
C PHE A 343 -11.76 -7.95 -11.84
N LEU A 344 -11.90 -9.27 -11.65
CA LEU A 344 -10.91 -10.24 -12.12
C LEU A 344 -10.82 -10.27 -13.64
N ALA A 345 -11.97 -10.28 -14.33
CA ALA A 345 -12.02 -10.19 -15.80
C ALA A 345 -11.39 -8.88 -16.30
N TRP A 346 -11.69 -7.76 -15.65
CA TRP A 346 -11.06 -6.48 -15.94
C TRP A 346 -9.52 -6.55 -15.76
N GLY A 347 -9.03 -7.13 -14.66
CA GLY A 347 -7.60 -7.31 -14.42
C GLY A 347 -6.89 -8.14 -15.47
N LEU A 348 -7.55 -9.15 -16.02
CA LEU A 348 -6.99 -10.01 -17.08
C LEU A 348 -7.05 -9.35 -18.47
N ALA A 349 -8.12 -8.61 -18.77
CA ALA A 349 -8.41 -8.09 -20.11
C ALA A 349 -7.91 -6.66 -20.37
N ALA A 350 -7.77 -5.82 -19.32
CA ALA A 350 -7.41 -4.42 -19.49
C ALA A 350 -6.02 -4.25 -20.11
N PRO A 351 -5.88 -3.38 -21.13
CA PRO A 351 -4.58 -3.04 -21.68
C PRO A 351 -3.75 -2.29 -20.65
N ARG A 352 -2.42 -2.48 -20.71
CA ARG A 352 -1.45 -1.90 -19.74
C ARG A 352 -0.44 -1.05 -20.52
N THR A 353 -0.87 0.10 -20.99
CA THR A 353 -0.08 0.96 -21.88
C THR A 353 1.20 1.46 -21.22
N GLU A 354 1.14 1.88 -19.95
CA GLU A 354 2.32 2.35 -19.22
C GLU A 354 3.31 1.20 -18.93
N LEU A 355 2.82 -0.01 -18.61
CA LEU A 355 3.70 -1.17 -18.48
C LEU A 355 4.37 -1.52 -19.82
N ALA A 356 3.63 -1.51 -20.92
CA ALA A 356 4.20 -1.76 -22.25
C ALA A 356 5.24 -0.70 -22.63
N HIS A 357 5.02 0.57 -22.28
CA HIS A 357 6.00 1.63 -22.41
C HIS A 357 7.26 1.35 -21.59
N ALA A 358 7.11 1.05 -20.29
CA ALA A 358 8.24 0.74 -19.41
C ALA A 358 9.05 -0.48 -19.89
N GLN A 359 8.39 -1.51 -20.47
CA GLN A 359 9.06 -2.67 -21.06
C GLN A 359 9.88 -2.29 -22.29
N ARG A 360 9.31 -1.52 -23.25
CA ARG A 360 10.08 -1.05 -24.43
C ARG A 360 11.26 -0.17 -24.03
N LEU A 361 11.08 0.69 -23.05
CA LEU A 361 12.13 1.56 -22.54
C LEU A 361 13.21 0.75 -21.83
N ALA A 362 12.85 -0.28 -21.07
CA ALA A 362 13.78 -1.19 -20.43
C ALA A 362 14.59 -2.01 -21.45
N GLU A 363 13.97 -2.52 -22.50
CA GLU A 363 14.64 -3.20 -23.61
C GLU A 363 15.64 -2.27 -24.29
N ALA A 364 15.23 -1.05 -24.65
CA ALA A 364 16.10 -0.06 -25.27
C ALA A 364 17.30 0.33 -24.37
N THR A 365 17.08 0.39 -23.04
CA THR A 365 18.12 0.63 -22.04
C THR A 365 19.09 -0.55 -21.98
N ALA A 366 18.58 -1.78 -21.88
CA ALA A 366 19.39 -2.99 -21.80
C ALA A 366 20.26 -3.21 -23.04
N HIS A 367 19.74 -2.91 -24.24
CA HIS A 367 20.48 -3.01 -25.49
C HIS A 367 21.66 -2.03 -25.62
N ARG A 368 21.65 -0.91 -24.86
CA ARG A 368 22.67 0.14 -24.92
C ARG A 368 23.64 0.13 -23.74
N THR A 369 23.47 -0.81 -22.83
CA THR A 369 24.27 -0.86 -21.59
C THR A 369 24.64 -2.30 -21.25
N ALA A 370 25.78 -2.48 -20.58
CA ALA A 370 26.19 -3.78 -20.02
C ALA A 370 25.47 -4.05 -18.68
N PRO A 371 25.35 -5.32 -18.22
CA PRO A 371 24.70 -5.65 -16.95
C PRO A 371 25.27 -4.94 -15.73
N GLY A 372 26.56 -4.62 -15.69
CA GLY A 372 27.22 -3.90 -14.60
C GLY A 372 27.11 -2.38 -14.66
N ASP A 373 26.56 -1.84 -15.76
CA ASP A 373 26.45 -0.40 -15.91
C ASP A 373 25.38 0.20 -14.99
N ARG A 374 25.69 1.39 -14.47
CA ARG A 374 24.72 2.23 -13.76
C ARG A 374 24.07 3.19 -14.75
N VAL A 375 22.75 3.32 -14.66
CA VAL A 375 21.94 4.18 -15.52
C VAL A 375 21.12 5.17 -14.70
N LEU A 376 20.72 6.28 -15.30
CA LEU A 376 19.75 7.19 -14.69
C LEU A 376 18.45 7.15 -15.52
N ILE A 377 17.35 6.75 -14.90
CA ILE A 377 16.00 6.89 -15.47
C ILE A 377 15.36 8.12 -14.83
N TRP A 378 15.28 9.20 -15.59
CA TRP A 378 14.70 10.44 -15.15
C TRP A 378 13.20 10.44 -15.45
N GLY A 379 12.38 10.18 -14.45
CA GLY A 379 10.92 10.06 -14.60
C GLY A 379 10.24 9.63 -13.32
N MET A 380 9.01 9.11 -13.47
CA MET A 380 8.21 8.56 -12.38
C MET A 380 8.02 7.04 -12.52
N HIS A 381 8.79 6.38 -13.38
CA HIS A 381 8.71 4.97 -13.73
C HIS A 381 9.96 4.19 -13.33
N PRO A 382 10.21 3.98 -12.01
CA PRO A 382 11.40 3.29 -11.51
C PRO A 382 11.42 1.80 -11.87
N GLU A 383 10.27 1.21 -12.24
CA GLU A 383 10.17 -0.15 -12.73
C GLU A 383 11.07 -0.43 -13.94
N THR A 384 11.42 0.60 -14.71
CA THR A 384 12.34 0.50 -15.85
C THR A 384 13.73 -0.01 -15.41
N TYR A 385 14.23 0.39 -14.24
CA TYR A 385 15.49 -0.16 -13.70
C TYR A 385 15.41 -1.68 -13.45
N TRP A 386 14.29 -2.13 -12.86
CA TRP A 386 14.10 -3.53 -12.54
C TRP A 386 13.92 -4.37 -13.81
N LEU A 387 13.10 -3.89 -14.75
CA LEU A 387 12.83 -4.55 -16.03
C LEU A 387 14.10 -4.61 -16.91
N ALA A 388 14.91 -3.55 -16.95
CA ALA A 388 16.16 -3.51 -17.67
C ALA A 388 17.28 -4.33 -17.01
N GLY A 389 17.13 -4.71 -15.75
CA GLY A 389 18.17 -5.35 -14.98
C GLY A 389 19.41 -4.47 -14.77
N ARG A 390 19.21 -3.14 -14.63
CA ARG A 390 20.29 -2.17 -14.44
C ARG A 390 20.23 -1.51 -13.07
N ALA A 391 21.41 -1.23 -12.51
CA ALA A 391 21.53 -0.52 -11.26
C ALA A 391 21.30 0.99 -11.47
N PRO A 392 20.58 1.67 -10.53
CA PRO A 392 20.42 3.11 -10.59
C PRO A 392 21.74 3.83 -10.31
N ALA A 393 21.95 4.96 -10.98
CA ALA A 393 23.11 5.82 -10.75
C ALA A 393 22.95 6.74 -9.53
N SER A 394 21.73 6.82 -8.97
CA SER A 394 21.43 7.65 -7.83
C SER A 394 20.51 6.91 -6.84
N ARG A 395 20.58 7.28 -5.55
CA ARG A 395 19.65 6.84 -4.52
C ARG A 395 18.22 7.32 -4.76
N TYR A 396 18.04 8.35 -5.57
CA TYR A 396 16.73 8.91 -5.93
C TYR A 396 16.20 8.19 -7.17
N LEU A 397 15.31 7.24 -6.96
CA LEU A 397 14.81 6.38 -8.05
C LEU A 397 13.80 7.08 -8.96
N THR A 398 13.24 8.22 -8.54
CA THR A 398 12.27 9.01 -9.30
C THR A 398 12.57 10.50 -9.21
N ALA A 399 12.09 11.26 -10.18
CA ALA A 399 12.14 12.71 -10.16
C ALA A 399 11.36 13.35 -9.01
N GLY A 400 10.43 12.60 -8.39
CA GLY A 400 9.52 13.12 -7.37
C GLY A 400 10.20 13.69 -6.13
N LEU A 401 11.28 13.08 -5.66
CA LEU A 401 12.05 13.57 -4.50
C LEU A 401 12.90 14.80 -4.83
N LEU A 402 13.34 14.92 -6.09
CA LEU A 402 14.17 16.00 -6.59
C LEU A 402 13.39 17.22 -7.10
N THR A 403 12.07 17.09 -7.27
CA THR A 403 11.25 18.16 -7.86
C THR A 403 9.93 18.40 -7.12
N ASN A 404 9.66 17.65 -6.06
CA ASN A 404 8.36 17.62 -5.36
C ASN A 404 7.16 17.24 -6.26
N TYR A 405 7.43 16.61 -7.42
CA TYR A 405 6.33 16.11 -8.26
C TYR A 405 5.72 14.86 -7.62
N SER A 406 4.40 14.85 -7.54
CA SER A 406 3.62 13.64 -7.28
C SER A 406 2.47 13.61 -8.28
N GLY A 407 2.11 12.43 -8.76
CA GLY A 407 1.18 12.27 -9.88
C GLY A 407 -0.07 13.17 -9.79
N GLY A 408 -0.29 13.97 -10.83
CA GLY A 408 -1.41 14.90 -10.94
C GLY A 408 -1.15 16.32 -10.44
N ARG A 409 0.06 16.66 -9.99
CA ARG A 409 0.43 18.07 -9.75
C ARG A 409 0.56 18.79 -11.09
N ASP A 410 -0.04 19.97 -11.20
CA ASP A 410 0.30 20.94 -12.23
C ASP A 410 1.73 21.47 -12.01
N GLY A 411 2.22 22.37 -12.86
CA GLY A 411 3.58 22.90 -12.72
C GLY A 411 3.81 23.77 -11.49
N SER A 412 2.78 24.11 -10.71
CA SER A 412 2.91 24.93 -9.51
C SER A 412 3.54 24.10 -8.38
N GLY A 413 4.59 24.59 -7.74
CA GLY A 413 5.28 23.86 -6.67
C GLY A 413 6.14 22.69 -7.15
N VAL A 414 6.50 22.61 -8.43
CA VAL A 414 7.39 21.59 -9.02
C VAL A 414 8.68 22.25 -9.52
N GLY A 415 9.82 21.62 -9.27
CA GLY A 415 11.13 22.09 -9.72
C GLY A 415 12.22 21.94 -8.66
N GLU A 416 13.47 22.27 -9.00
CA GLU A 416 14.63 22.07 -8.13
C GLU A 416 14.48 22.71 -6.75
N ARG A 417 13.89 23.89 -6.67
CA ARG A 417 13.69 24.65 -5.41
C ARG A 417 12.69 24.00 -4.45
N TYR A 418 11.90 23.04 -4.93
CA TYR A 418 10.91 22.32 -4.14
C TYR A 418 11.34 20.89 -3.81
N ALA A 419 12.58 20.54 -4.15
CA ALA A 419 13.17 19.25 -3.80
C ALA A 419 13.20 19.04 -2.29
N VAL A 420 13.35 17.81 -1.89
CA VAL A 420 13.69 17.47 -0.50
C VAL A 420 15.02 18.15 -0.15
N ASP A 421 15.11 18.69 1.08
CA ASP A 421 16.27 19.42 1.54
C ASP A 421 17.57 18.62 1.35
N GLY A 422 18.57 19.25 0.78
CA GLY A 422 19.88 18.63 0.51
C GLY A 422 19.91 17.62 -0.63
N ALA A 423 18.82 17.34 -1.31
CA ALA A 423 18.75 16.29 -2.33
C ALA A 423 19.62 16.61 -3.57
N TRP A 424 19.59 17.83 -4.10
CA TRP A 424 20.36 18.20 -5.30
C TRP A 424 21.89 18.15 -5.11
N PRO A 425 22.47 18.64 -4.00
CA PRO A 425 23.91 18.47 -3.74
C PRO A 425 24.33 16.99 -3.70
N VAL A 426 23.52 16.11 -3.13
CA VAL A 426 23.78 14.66 -3.11
C VAL A 426 23.67 14.07 -4.52
N PHE A 427 22.59 14.38 -5.23
CA PHE A 427 22.36 13.92 -6.60
C PHE A 427 23.50 14.30 -7.54
N ARG A 428 24.00 15.55 -7.47
CA ARG A 428 25.15 15.99 -8.29
C ARG A 428 26.42 15.18 -7.98
N ARG A 429 26.68 14.87 -6.71
CA ARG A 429 27.85 14.05 -6.34
C ARG A 429 27.73 12.63 -6.87
N GLU A 430 26.54 12.03 -6.80
CA GLU A 430 26.30 10.68 -7.32
C GLU A 430 26.42 10.59 -8.84
N LEU A 431 26.12 11.68 -9.55
CA LEU A 431 26.29 11.78 -11.00
C LEU A 431 27.68 12.30 -11.43
N ALA A 432 28.60 12.55 -10.50
CA ALA A 432 29.96 12.98 -10.85
C ALA A 432 30.67 11.97 -11.76
N ASP A 433 30.46 10.66 -11.47
CA ASP A 433 30.97 9.54 -12.26
C ASP A 433 30.13 9.25 -13.52
N ALA A 434 29.35 10.20 -13.94
CA ALA A 434 28.49 10.22 -15.13
C ALA A 434 28.02 8.84 -15.62
N PRO A 435 26.77 8.42 -15.35
CA PRO A 435 26.24 7.14 -15.80
C PRO A 435 26.37 6.99 -17.32
N VAL A 436 26.55 5.77 -17.82
CA VAL A 436 26.76 5.51 -19.25
C VAL A 436 25.57 5.92 -20.11
N LEU A 437 24.37 5.87 -19.51
CA LEU A 437 23.10 6.21 -20.15
C LEU A 437 22.21 7.00 -19.20
N ILE A 438 21.64 8.08 -19.70
CA ILE A 438 20.50 8.78 -19.06
C ILE A 438 19.27 8.61 -19.95
N VAL A 439 18.17 8.25 -19.36
CA VAL A 439 16.86 8.14 -20.02
C VAL A 439 15.96 9.22 -19.46
N ASP A 440 15.55 10.17 -20.28
CA ASP A 440 14.54 11.16 -19.92
C ASP A 440 13.15 10.64 -20.31
N ASP A 441 12.44 10.12 -19.32
CA ASP A 441 11.04 9.68 -19.43
C ASP A 441 10.07 10.72 -18.86
N SER A 442 10.43 11.99 -18.89
CA SER A 442 9.57 13.06 -18.44
C SER A 442 8.40 13.32 -19.40
N ARG A 443 8.60 13.07 -20.69
CA ARG A 443 7.59 13.26 -21.75
C ARG A 443 6.92 14.64 -21.65
N GLY A 444 7.72 15.69 -21.44
CA GLY A 444 7.25 17.09 -21.35
C GLY A 444 6.52 17.46 -20.05
N LYS A 445 6.53 16.60 -19.03
CA LYS A 445 5.94 16.88 -17.71
C LYS A 445 6.66 18.04 -17.01
N PRO A 446 6.07 18.65 -15.94
CA PRO A 446 6.67 19.79 -15.23
C PRO A 446 8.09 19.57 -14.70
N TYR A 447 8.54 18.36 -14.56
CA TYR A 447 9.88 17.96 -14.14
C TYR A 447 10.82 17.61 -15.31
N ALA A 448 10.48 18.00 -16.54
CA ALA A 448 11.34 17.76 -17.71
C ALA A 448 12.70 18.47 -17.56
N PRO A 449 13.80 17.87 -18.07
CA PRO A 449 15.16 18.39 -17.91
C PRO A 449 15.33 19.84 -18.37
N GLU A 450 14.59 20.26 -19.40
CA GLU A 450 14.63 21.62 -19.93
C GLU A 450 14.20 22.69 -18.89
N ARG A 451 13.41 22.27 -17.91
CA ARG A 451 12.90 23.12 -16.81
C ARG A 451 13.78 23.09 -15.56
N LEU A 452 14.83 22.28 -15.58
CA LEU A 452 15.72 22.02 -14.44
C LEU A 452 17.14 22.43 -14.80
N PRO A 453 17.63 23.58 -14.34
CA PRO A 453 18.93 24.11 -14.73
C PRO A 453 20.08 23.13 -14.54
N THR A 454 20.11 22.41 -13.40
CA THR A 454 21.17 21.45 -13.07
C THR A 454 21.18 20.27 -14.05
N LEU A 455 20.01 19.67 -14.32
CA LEU A 455 19.95 18.50 -15.21
C LEU A 455 20.15 18.88 -16.68
N ARG A 456 19.60 20.03 -17.09
CA ARG A 456 19.82 20.58 -18.43
C ARG A 456 21.30 20.83 -18.71
N GLY A 457 22.02 21.45 -17.75
CA GLY A 457 23.46 21.67 -17.89
C GLY A 457 24.24 20.36 -18.00
N LEU A 458 23.94 19.39 -17.11
CA LEU A 458 24.57 18.07 -17.14
C LEU A 458 24.40 17.36 -18.51
N LEU A 459 23.17 17.40 -19.05
CA LEU A 459 22.90 16.79 -20.36
C LEU A 459 23.62 17.50 -21.49
N ALA A 460 23.63 18.83 -21.50
CA ALA A 460 24.30 19.61 -22.53
C ALA A 460 25.84 19.41 -22.54
N ASP A 461 26.44 19.32 -21.35
CA ASP A 461 27.90 19.28 -21.21
C ASP A 461 28.47 17.88 -21.40
N ARG A 462 27.74 16.82 -21.05
CA ARG A 462 28.31 15.47 -20.94
C ARG A 462 27.59 14.38 -21.73
N TYR A 463 26.46 14.69 -22.37
CA TYR A 463 25.64 13.69 -23.04
C TYR A 463 25.19 14.15 -24.43
N ARG A 464 24.97 13.17 -25.31
CA ARG A 464 24.30 13.39 -26.60
C ARG A 464 23.09 12.49 -26.75
N PRO A 465 22.00 12.93 -27.38
CA PRO A 465 20.84 12.09 -27.65
C PRO A 465 21.21 11.00 -28.67
N VAL A 466 20.71 9.77 -28.44
CA VAL A 466 20.98 8.60 -29.30
C VAL A 466 19.73 7.89 -29.76
N GLY A 467 18.55 8.41 -29.40
CA GLY A 467 17.27 7.87 -29.84
C GLY A 467 16.12 8.23 -28.91
N THR A 468 14.92 7.86 -29.35
CA THR A 468 13.67 8.06 -28.60
C THR A 468 12.86 6.77 -28.54
N VAL A 469 12.14 6.56 -27.45
CA VAL A 469 11.19 5.45 -27.27
C VAL A 469 9.90 6.02 -26.68
N ASP A 470 8.82 5.99 -27.44
CA ASP A 470 7.50 6.50 -27.02
C ASP A 470 7.53 7.90 -26.38
N GLY A 471 8.36 8.79 -26.92
CA GLY A 471 8.54 10.15 -26.39
C GLY A 471 9.56 10.30 -25.26
N ALA A 472 10.10 9.20 -24.72
CA ALA A 472 11.27 9.26 -23.84
C ALA A 472 12.56 9.39 -24.66
N VAL A 473 13.52 10.20 -24.21
CA VAL A 473 14.78 10.46 -24.90
C VAL A 473 15.94 9.75 -24.21
N LEU A 474 16.74 9.04 -24.97
CA LEU A 474 17.93 8.36 -24.46
C LEU A 474 19.19 9.17 -24.78
N TYR A 475 20.02 9.37 -23.77
CA TYR A 475 21.27 10.12 -23.87
C TYR A 475 22.45 9.24 -23.48
N THR A 476 23.46 9.14 -24.35
CA THR A 476 24.73 8.46 -24.02
C THR A 476 25.78 9.48 -23.63
N ARG A 477 26.68 9.08 -22.75
CA ARG A 477 27.82 9.91 -22.33
C ARG A 477 28.73 10.22 -23.53
N ILE A 478 29.15 11.48 -23.65
CA ILE A 478 30.24 11.89 -24.57
C ILE A 478 31.54 11.45 -23.90
N ARG A 479 32.42 10.77 -24.66
CA ARG A 479 33.70 10.30 -24.15
C ARG A 479 34.65 11.45 -23.84
#